data_e28909f48c15b744158a37c1f5bd1044
#
_entry.id   e28909f48c15b744158a37c1f5bd1044
#
_cell.length_a   1.000
_cell.length_b   1.000
_cell.length_c   1.000
_cell.angle_alpha   90.00
_cell.angle_beta   90.00
_cell.angle_gamma   90.00
#
_symmetry.space_group_name_H-M   'P 1'
#
loop_
_entity.id
_entity.type
_entity.pdbx_description
1 polymer ?
#
loop_
_entity_poly.entity_id
_entity_poly.type
_entity_poly.pdbx_seq_one_letter_code
_entity_poly.pdbx_strand_id
1 'polypeptide(L)'
;MIKMTQTRGKGDKDNVCFADAVLNPSASFGGLYTFSTLPHLTPHILREFENLTYKELCKRVFELLDLGLSEELLEFALHTYDAFDDERTPVNLARYDENLFVLELYHGPTRAFKDMALQPFGRIVQTLAHGKDYLILVATSGDTGPATLESFAQEKLGKDCSIKVVCLYPKDGTSDVQRLQMVTQDSTNLKVLGIRGNFDDAQHTLKSLLQDSEFVGFLQSKGIELSAANSVNIGRVAFQIIYHIWAYCQLCKNGVLTRTESLNIIVPSGNFGNILGGFYAKKMGVPIGKLISASNANNILYDFLTTGVYDIRHRQLLKTSSPAMDIIKSSNVERVLFELFGAQRTKECMRSLQDKGMYALDSVELGAVQEYFAASFCNDMQCRELIAKSFAKGYLLDPHTACGIKAYEDFVKLEGGEKFVLCSTAEWSKFAPNVAEALGARNGLEDREAIEFVLSLDKKQKLSPHIAEVFEKPIVHNEVVDIAKVKNAIMQWLK
;
A
#
# COMPACT_ATOMS: atom_id res chain seq x y z
N MET A 1 14.62 22.56 -0.54
CA MET A 1 14.43 21.12 -0.20
C MET A 1 13.48 21.01 0.95
N ILE A 2 12.33 20.38 0.74
CA ILE A 2 11.34 20.09 1.79
C ILE A 2 11.93 19.10 2.79
N LYS A 3 11.71 19.35 4.06
CA LYS A 3 12.16 18.48 5.14
C LYS A 3 11.08 17.49 5.53
N MET A 4 11.50 16.35 6.10
CA MET A 4 10.61 15.41 6.77
C MET A 4 10.58 15.70 8.25
N THR A 5 9.38 15.86 8.80
CA THR A 5 9.16 16.04 10.24
C THR A 5 8.65 14.75 10.88
N GLN A 6 8.71 14.66 12.20
CA GLN A 6 8.25 13.50 12.95
C GLN A 6 6.85 13.72 13.53
N THR A 7 5.95 12.78 13.34
CA THR A 7 4.55 12.86 13.83
C THR A 7 4.43 12.98 15.34
N ARG A 8 5.46 12.59 16.11
CA ARG A 8 5.52 12.71 17.58
C ARG A 8 6.74 13.53 18.05
N GLY A 9 7.35 14.30 17.14
CA GLY A 9 8.56 15.06 17.39
C GLY A 9 8.35 16.31 18.22
N LYS A 10 9.44 17.09 18.38
CA LYS A 10 9.47 18.35 19.12
C LYS A 10 9.48 19.59 18.23
N GLY A 11 9.17 19.42 16.94
CA GLY A 11 9.14 20.49 15.93
C GLY A 11 10.38 20.48 15.01
N ASP A 12 10.71 21.64 14.44
CA ASP A 12 11.69 21.77 13.34
C ASP A 12 13.10 21.25 13.63
N LYS A 13 13.47 21.12 14.90
CA LYS A 13 14.79 20.58 15.31
C LYS A 13 14.95 19.09 15.00
N ASP A 14 13.85 18.39 14.80
CA ASP A 14 13.80 16.96 14.52
C ASP A 14 13.66 16.67 13.02
N ASN A 15 13.72 17.70 12.18
CA ASN A 15 13.53 17.57 10.73
C ASN A 15 14.77 16.97 10.09
N VAL A 16 14.54 15.96 9.24
CA VAL A 16 15.59 15.28 8.45
C VAL A 16 15.35 15.50 6.95
N CYS A 17 16.33 15.15 6.11
CA CYS A 17 16.11 15.12 4.67
C CYS A 17 15.27 13.88 4.27
N PHE A 18 14.72 13.88 3.06
CA PHE A 18 13.94 12.76 2.56
C PHE A 18 14.75 11.46 2.49
N ALA A 19 16.01 11.55 2.06
CA ALA A 19 16.92 10.41 1.99
C ALA A 19 17.09 9.74 3.36
N ASP A 20 17.32 10.53 4.41
CA ASP A 20 17.45 9.99 5.78
C ASP A 20 16.16 9.31 6.25
N ALA A 21 15.01 9.92 5.98
CA ALA A 21 13.71 9.35 6.37
C ALA A 21 13.34 8.07 5.59
N VAL A 22 13.84 7.92 4.36
CA VAL A 22 13.67 6.72 3.53
C VAL A 22 14.58 5.59 4.00
N LEU A 23 15.85 5.90 4.25
CA LEU A 23 16.84 4.90 4.69
C LEU A 23 16.63 4.47 6.15
N ASN A 24 16.16 5.38 7.01
CA ASN A 24 15.90 5.13 8.42
C ASN A 24 14.44 5.50 8.76
N PRO A 25 13.44 4.67 8.37
CA PRO A 25 12.03 5.03 8.48
C PRO A 25 11.50 5.06 9.92
N SER A 26 12.26 4.59 10.90
CA SER A 26 11.91 4.63 12.31
C SER A 26 12.35 5.97 12.93
N ALA A 27 11.37 6.83 13.22
CA ALA A 27 11.64 8.11 13.86
C ALA A 27 12.11 7.94 15.32
N SER A 28 13.02 8.80 15.77
CA SER A 28 13.68 8.70 17.08
C SER A 28 12.72 8.76 18.29
N PHE A 29 11.54 9.38 18.11
CA PHE A 29 10.50 9.47 19.16
C PHE A 29 9.40 8.42 19.02
N GLY A 30 9.63 7.38 18.21
CA GLY A 30 8.68 6.29 17.98
C GLY A 30 7.51 6.63 17.03
N GLY A 31 7.51 7.83 16.44
CA GLY A 31 6.55 8.28 15.43
C GLY A 31 6.95 7.89 14.00
N LEU A 32 6.27 8.48 13.04
CA LEU A 32 6.52 8.32 11.61
C LEU A 32 7.07 9.63 11.04
N TYR A 33 7.79 9.53 9.92
CA TYR A 33 8.15 10.71 9.15
C TYR A 33 7.00 11.11 8.21
N THR A 34 6.76 12.41 8.09
CA THR A 34 5.82 13.03 7.16
C THR A 34 6.42 14.31 6.56
N PHE A 35 5.79 14.88 5.54
CA PHE A 35 6.22 16.14 4.95
C PHE A 35 6.05 17.29 5.95
N SER A 36 7.05 18.15 6.10
CA SER A 36 6.93 19.36 6.93
C SER A 36 6.01 20.40 6.30
N THR A 37 5.96 20.43 4.98
CA THR A 37 5.07 21.27 4.17
C THR A 37 4.71 20.53 2.89
N LEU A 38 3.55 20.84 2.31
CA LEU A 38 3.12 20.34 1.01
C LEU A 38 3.04 21.51 0.00
N PRO A 39 3.46 21.31 -1.26
CA PRO A 39 3.29 22.33 -2.29
C PRO A 39 1.79 22.51 -2.60
N HIS A 40 1.43 23.69 -3.08
CA HIS A 40 0.07 23.98 -3.52
C HIS A 40 -0.04 23.86 -5.04
N LEU A 41 -0.92 22.99 -5.51
CA LEU A 41 -1.22 22.80 -6.93
C LEU A 41 -2.33 23.75 -7.34
N THR A 42 -1.96 24.80 -8.07
CA THR A 42 -2.95 25.75 -8.60
C THR A 42 -3.76 25.13 -9.74
N PRO A 43 -4.94 25.68 -10.09
CA PRO A 43 -5.70 25.21 -11.26
C PRO A 43 -4.90 25.26 -12.58
N HIS A 44 -3.90 26.14 -12.68
CA HIS A 44 -2.99 26.23 -13.83
C HIS A 44 -2.08 25.00 -13.89
N ILE A 45 -1.45 24.64 -12.78
CA ILE A 45 -0.58 23.46 -12.68
C ILE A 45 -1.36 22.16 -12.96
N LEU A 46 -2.58 22.03 -12.41
CA LEU A 46 -3.43 20.86 -12.66
C LEU A 46 -3.80 20.73 -14.15
N ARG A 47 -4.00 21.86 -14.85
CA ARG A 47 -4.24 21.87 -16.31
C ARG A 47 -3.00 21.42 -17.09
N GLU A 48 -1.82 21.82 -16.69
CA GLU A 48 -0.57 21.33 -17.31
C GLU A 48 -0.47 19.80 -17.13
N PHE A 49 -0.80 19.27 -15.94
CA PHE A 49 -0.74 17.85 -15.62
C PHE A 49 -1.68 16.98 -16.47
N GLU A 50 -2.78 17.51 -16.98
CA GLU A 50 -3.71 16.78 -17.86
C GLU A 50 -3.02 16.21 -19.12
N ASN A 51 -1.95 16.86 -19.60
CA ASN A 51 -1.27 16.49 -20.84
C ASN A 51 0.02 15.66 -20.63
N LEU A 52 0.43 15.47 -19.39
CA LEU A 52 1.62 14.71 -19.06
C LEU A 52 1.36 13.19 -19.18
N THR A 53 2.38 12.44 -19.53
CA THR A 53 2.41 10.98 -19.29
C THR A 53 2.51 10.72 -17.79
N TYR A 54 2.24 9.50 -17.35
CA TYR A 54 2.34 9.16 -15.93
C TYR A 54 3.75 9.38 -15.36
N LYS A 55 4.80 9.04 -16.12
CA LYS A 55 6.20 9.24 -15.71
C LYS A 55 6.55 10.73 -15.62
N GLU A 56 6.10 11.54 -16.59
CA GLU A 56 6.30 13.00 -16.55
C GLU A 56 5.56 13.62 -15.35
N LEU A 57 4.33 13.16 -15.06
CA LEU A 57 3.61 13.58 -13.86
C LEU A 57 4.37 13.21 -12.59
N CYS A 58 4.93 11.99 -12.49
CA CYS A 58 5.77 11.60 -11.37
C CYS A 58 6.94 12.57 -11.19
N LYS A 59 7.71 12.85 -12.24
CA LYS A 59 8.84 13.79 -12.18
C LYS A 59 8.38 15.17 -11.70
N ARG A 60 7.30 15.68 -12.30
CA ARG A 60 6.80 17.02 -11.97
C ARG A 60 6.28 17.15 -10.54
N VAL A 61 5.62 16.12 -10.02
CA VAL A 61 5.16 16.10 -8.61
C VAL A 61 6.36 16.01 -7.66
N PHE A 62 7.37 15.17 -7.96
CA PHE A 62 8.58 15.06 -7.13
C PHE A 62 9.43 16.36 -7.16
N GLU A 63 9.50 17.06 -8.28
CA GLU A 63 10.11 18.39 -8.36
C GLU A 63 9.40 19.40 -7.44
N LEU A 64 8.06 19.44 -7.48
CA LEU A 64 7.27 20.32 -6.61
C LEU A 64 7.38 19.96 -5.13
N LEU A 65 7.50 18.67 -4.82
CA LEU A 65 7.77 18.18 -3.47
C LEU A 65 9.22 18.48 -3.02
N ASP A 66 10.10 18.85 -3.94
CA ASP A 66 11.51 19.26 -3.67
C ASP A 66 12.22 18.36 -2.65
N LEU A 67 12.16 17.03 -2.90
CA LEU A 67 12.67 16.00 -1.98
C LEU A 67 14.19 15.83 -2.05
N GLY A 68 14.89 16.59 -2.90
CA GLY A 68 16.34 16.50 -3.08
C GLY A 68 16.79 15.27 -3.86
N LEU A 69 15.90 14.69 -4.67
CA LEU A 69 16.24 13.64 -5.64
C LEU A 69 16.66 14.29 -6.96
N SER A 70 17.76 13.82 -7.56
CA SER A 70 18.17 14.33 -8.86
C SER A 70 17.24 13.84 -9.98
N GLU A 71 17.22 14.54 -11.10
CA GLU A 71 16.43 14.14 -12.27
C GLU A 71 16.88 12.77 -12.79
N GLU A 72 18.18 12.50 -12.84
CA GLU A 72 18.73 11.21 -13.28
C GLU A 72 18.29 10.07 -12.37
N LEU A 73 18.23 10.31 -11.05
CA LEU A 73 17.75 9.31 -10.10
C LEU A 73 16.24 9.03 -10.30
N LEU A 74 15.46 10.08 -10.51
CA LEU A 74 14.04 9.92 -10.79
C LEU A 74 13.79 9.18 -12.11
N GLU A 75 14.52 9.53 -13.16
CA GLU A 75 14.46 8.80 -14.44
C GLU A 75 14.80 7.33 -14.26
N PHE A 76 15.92 7.04 -13.61
CA PHE A 76 16.35 5.66 -13.35
C PHE A 76 15.27 4.89 -12.56
N ALA A 77 14.67 5.50 -11.53
CA ALA A 77 13.62 4.87 -10.74
C ALA A 77 12.36 4.64 -11.57
N LEU A 78 11.92 5.62 -12.36
CA LEU A 78 10.68 5.56 -13.14
C LEU A 78 10.75 4.61 -14.35
N HIS A 79 11.95 4.25 -14.81
CA HIS A 79 12.11 3.17 -15.80
C HIS A 79 11.56 1.82 -15.34
N THR A 80 11.33 1.63 -14.03
CA THR A 80 10.66 0.41 -13.54
C THR A 80 9.23 0.25 -14.06
N TYR A 81 8.56 1.34 -14.41
CA TYR A 81 7.22 1.30 -15.00
C TYR A 81 7.20 0.73 -16.44
N ASP A 82 8.35 0.62 -17.12
CA ASP A 82 8.43 -0.01 -18.44
C ASP A 82 8.15 -1.52 -18.39
N ALA A 83 8.23 -2.13 -17.21
CA ALA A 83 7.89 -3.53 -16.98
C ALA A 83 6.40 -3.76 -16.62
N PHE A 84 5.57 -2.69 -16.63
CA PHE A 84 4.12 -2.81 -16.44
C PHE A 84 3.44 -3.21 -17.76
N ASP A 85 2.18 -3.61 -17.69
CA ASP A 85 1.42 -4.08 -18.88
C ASP A 85 1.41 -3.04 -20.02
N ASP A 86 1.38 -1.74 -19.68
CA ASP A 86 1.55 -0.64 -20.62
C ASP A 86 2.58 0.34 -20.07
N GLU A 87 3.70 0.48 -20.76
CA GLU A 87 4.79 1.39 -20.39
C GLU A 87 4.41 2.88 -20.41
N ARG A 88 3.35 3.24 -21.18
CA ARG A 88 2.87 4.61 -21.31
C ARG A 88 1.90 4.98 -20.20
N THR A 89 1.07 4.04 -19.79
CA THR A 89 0.02 4.19 -18.79
C THR A 89 0.03 3.04 -17.80
N PRO A 90 0.95 3.02 -16.81
CA PRO A 90 1.01 1.95 -15.81
C PRO A 90 -0.25 1.89 -14.93
N VAL A 91 -1.16 2.84 -15.10
CA VAL A 91 -2.43 2.96 -14.40
C VAL A 91 -3.55 3.07 -15.41
N ASN A 92 -4.49 2.14 -15.42
CA ASN A 92 -5.68 2.20 -16.25
C ASN A 92 -6.86 2.83 -15.47
N LEU A 93 -7.71 3.59 -16.17
CA LEU A 93 -8.93 4.19 -15.63
C LEU A 93 -10.13 3.64 -16.41
N ALA A 94 -10.69 2.54 -15.93
CA ALA A 94 -11.80 1.85 -16.55
C ALA A 94 -13.14 2.47 -16.11
N ARG A 95 -14.06 2.65 -17.04
CA ARG A 95 -15.43 3.09 -16.71
C ARG A 95 -16.26 1.89 -16.24
N TYR A 96 -16.76 1.92 -15.00
CA TYR A 96 -17.61 0.86 -14.43
C TYR A 96 -19.10 1.13 -14.65
N ASP A 97 -19.54 2.37 -14.41
CA ASP A 97 -20.87 2.84 -14.76
C ASP A 97 -20.87 4.35 -15.10
N GLU A 98 -22.01 5.02 -15.03
CA GLU A 98 -22.10 6.44 -15.37
C GLU A 98 -21.29 7.33 -14.44
N ASN A 99 -21.25 7.01 -13.15
CA ASN A 99 -20.66 7.84 -12.10
C ASN A 99 -19.44 7.23 -11.45
N LEU A 100 -19.11 5.96 -11.72
CA LEU A 100 -18.00 5.24 -11.13
C LEU A 100 -16.94 4.88 -12.18
N PHE A 101 -15.70 5.25 -11.89
CA PHE A 101 -14.51 4.84 -12.62
C PHE A 101 -13.62 4.00 -11.70
N VAL A 102 -13.02 2.95 -12.23
CA VAL A 102 -12.10 2.08 -11.50
C VAL A 102 -10.67 2.42 -11.91
N LEU A 103 -9.89 2.86 -10.95
CA LEU A 103 -8.46 3.13 -11.11
C LEU A 103 -7.70 1.83 -10.84
N GLU A 104 -7.32 1.15 -11.91
CA GLU A 104 -6.63 -0.12 -11.86
C GLU A 104 -5.14 0.10 -11.59
N LEU A 105 -4.69 -0.21 -10.38
CA LEU A 105 -3.34 0.04 -9.89
C LEU A 105 -2.45 -1.22 -9.88
N TYR A 106 -2.93 -2.32 -10.47
CA TYR A 106 -2.33 -3.65 -10.34
C TYR A 106 -1.60 -4.15 -11.60
N HIS A 107 -1.34 -3.28 -12.56
CA HIS A 107 -0.70 -3.66 -13.84
C HIS A 107 0.81 -3.87 -13.76
N GLY A 108 1.38 -3.80 -12.57
CA GLY A 108 2.79 -4.07 -12.33
C GLY A 108 3.12 -5.56 -12.18
N PRO A 109 4.42 -5.89 -12.02
CA PRO A 109 4.91 -7.28 -12.09
C PRO A 109 4.35 -8.20 -10.99
N THR A 110 3.93 -7.68 -9.84
CA THR A 110 3.36 -8.51 -8.78
C THR A 110 1.83 -8.44 -8.69
N ARG A 111 1.20 -7.75 -9.62
CA ARG A 111 -0.26 -7.65 -9.77
C ARG A 111 -0.95 -7.07 -8.55
N ALA A 112 -0.33 -6.06 -7.92
CA ALA A 112 -0.90 -5.31 -6.80
C ALA A 112 -0.45 -3.84 -6.86
N PHE A 113 -1.28 -2.91 -6.34
CA PHE A 113 -1.01 -1.47 -6.32
C PHE A 113 0.33 -1.11 -5.65
N LYS A 114 0.85 -2.02 -4.85
CA LYS A 114 2.11 -1.83 -4.13
C LYS A 114 3.29 -1.67 -5.08
N ASP A 115 3.20 -2.23 -6.29
CA ASP A 115 4.18 -2.05 -7.36
C ASP A 115 4.33 -0.57 -7.74
N MET A 116 3.24 0.19 -7.73
CA MET A 116 3.26 1.62 -8.08
C MET A 116 4.24 2.43 -7.22
N ALA A 117 4.47 2.00 -5.99
CA ALA A 117 5.43 2.64 -5.11
C ALA A 117 6.73 1.83 -4.98
N LEU A 118 6.65 0.51 -4.80
CA LEU A 118 7.80 -0.32 -4.45
C LEU A 118 8.76 -0.51 -5.63
N GLN A 119 8.27 -0.60 -6.87
CA GLN A 119 9.15 -0.80 -8.01
C GLN A 119 10.17 0.36 -8.17
N PRO A 120 9.77 1.65 -8.22
CA PRO A 120 10.72 2.75 -8.24
C PRO A 120 11.47 2.92 -6.91
N PHE A 121 10.86 2.58 -5.77
CA PHE A 121 11.44 2.71 -4.43
C PHE A 121 12.74 1.91 -4.26
N GLY A 122 12.83 0.70 -4.81
CA GLY A 122 14.04 -0.12 -4.73
C GLY A 122 15.25 0.60 -5.32
N ARG A 123 15.11 1.20 -6.50
CA ARG A 123 16.17 1.96 -7.17
C ARG A 123 16.55 3.25 -6.43
N ILE A 124 15.56 3.93 -5.85
CA ILE A 124 15.81 5.11 -5.02
C ILE A 124 16.62 4.74 -3.79
N VAL A 125 16.20 3.70 -3.05
CA VAL A 125 16.91 3.26 -1.85
C VAL A 125 18.34 2.83 -2.17
N GLN A 126 18.54 2.07 -3.23
CA GLN A 126 19.88 1.66 -3.66
C GLN A 126 20.79 2.85 -3.92
N THR A 127 20.31 3.84 -4.68
CA THR A 127 21.11 5.04 -4.99
C THR A 127 21.39 5.86 -3.73
N LEU A 128 20.39 6.04 -2.86
CA LEU A 128 20.56 6.79 -1.61
C LEU A 128 21.46 6.08 -0.60
N ALA A 129 21.57 4.76 -0.67
CA ALA A 129 22.46 3.98 0.20
C ALA A 129 23.96 4.31 -0.02
N HIS A 130 24.35 4.87 -1.18
CA HIS A 130 25.71 5.32 -1.49
C HIS A 130 26.79 4.25 -1.20
N GLY A 131 26.53 2.99 -1.55
CA GLY A 131 27.46 1.89 -1.34
C GLY A 131 27.56 1.36 0.10
N LYS A 132 26.73 1.85 1.02
CA LYS A 132 26.57 1.22 2.34
C LYS A 132 25.70 -0.03 2.23
N ASP A 133 26.04 -1.04 3.02
CA ASP A 133 25.25 -2.26 3.11
C ASP A 133 24.02 -2.04 3.95
N TYR A 134 22.84 -2.46 3.43
CA TYR A 134 21.57 -2.40 4.14
C TYR A 134 20.89 -3.76 4.22
N LEU A 135 20.31 -4.03 5.39
CA LEU A 135 19.33 -5.09 5.57
C LEU A 135 17.94 -4.47 5.67
N ILE A 136 17.10 -4.77 4.68
CA ILE A 136 15.70 -4.33 4.66
C ILE A 136 14.83 -5.46 5.20
N LEU A 137 14.07 -5.17 6.26
CA LEU A 137 13.06 -6.07 6.78
C LEU A 137 11.68 -5.72 6.24
N VAL A 138 10.92 -6.73 5.85
CA VAL A 138 9.52 -6.58 5.45
C VAL A 138 8.66 -7.68 6.06
N ALA A 139 7.55 -7.30 6.68
CA ALA A 139 6.50 -8.22 7.11
C ALA A 139 5.28 -8.03 6.20
N THR A 140 4.68 -9.13 5.76
CA THR A 140 3.59 -9.08 4.79
C THR A 140 2.42 -10.00 5.15
N SER A 141 1.20 -9.56 4.84
CA SER A 141 -0.01 -10.39 4.80
C SER A 141 -0.28 -10.96 3.40
N GLY A 142 0.61 -10.68 2.43
CA GLY A 142 0.49 -11.15 1.05
C GLY A 142 1.22 -10.26 0.05
N ASP A 143 0.69 -9.09 -0.34
CA ASP A 143 1.16 -8.33 -1.51
C ASP A 143 2.44 -7.51 -1.30
N THR A 144 2.71 -7.04 -0.07
CA THR A 144 3.91 -6.21 0.18
C THR A 144 5.19 -7.01 0.03
N GLY A 145 5.17 -8.29 0.42
CA GLY A 145 6.32 -9.18 0.26
C GLY A 145 6.74 -9.33 -1.20
N PRO A 146 5.87 -9.85 -2.07
CA PRO A 146 6.16 -9.98 -3.50
C PRO A 146 6.70 -8.69 -4.13
N ALA A 147 6.02 -7.57 -3.93
CA ALA A 147 6.40 -6.29 -4.51
C ALA A 147 7.76 -5.79 -4.00
N THR A 148 8.09 -6.03 -2.72
CA THR A 148 9.40 -5.68 -2.16
C THR A 148 10.49 -6.59 -2.73
N LEU A 149 10.29 -7.90 -2.73
CA LEU A 149 11.26 -8.85 -3.25
C LEU A 149 11.57 -8.59 -4.72
N GLU A 150 10.53 -8.39 -5.54
CA GLU A 150 10.68 -8.04 -6.97
C GLU A 150 11.47 -6.74 -7.17
N SER A 151 11.19 -5.72 -6.39
CA SER A 151 11.82 -4.40 -6.47
C SER A 151 13.31 -4.42 -6.08
N PHE A 152 13.67 -5.26 -5.11
CA PHE A 152 15.02 -5.33 -4.55
C PHE A 152 15.84 -6.54 -5.03
N ALA A 153 15.32 -7.34 -5.96
CA ALA A 153 16.09 -8.42 -6.55
C ALA A 153 17.37 -7.88 -7.22
N GLN A 154 18.50 -8.55 -6.99
CA GLN A 154 19.82 -8.11 -7.47
C GLN A 154 19.85 -7.86 -8.99
N GLU A 155 19.11 -8.63 -9.76
CA GLU A 155 18.98 -8.48 -11.22
C GLU A 155 18.38 -7.12 -11.60
N LYS A 156 17.52 -6.54 -10.75
CA LYS A 156 16.90 -5.22 -10.96
C LYS A 156 17.80 -4.07 -10.52
N LEU A 157 18.63 -4.30 -9.50
CA LEU A 157 19.48 -3.31 -8.87
C LEU A 157 20.92 -3.29 -9.40
N GLY A 158 21.34 -4.35 -10.11
CA GLY A 158 22.70 -4.48 -10.63
C GLY A 158 23.65 -5.23 -9.68
N LYS A 159 24.84 -5.55 -10.19
CA LYS A 159 25.81 -6.43 -9.50
C LYS A 159 26.42 -5.82 -8.23
N ASP A 160 26.49 -4.49 -8.16
CA ASP A 160 27.06 -3.76 -7.02
C ASP A 160 26.02 -3.48 -5.92
N CYS A 161 24.89 -4.23 -5.92
CA CYS A 161 23.85 -4.05 -4.94
C CYS A 161 24.30 -4.52 -3.56
N SER A 162 24.36 -3.59 -2.63
CA SER A 162 24.70 -3.81 -1.22
C SER A 162 23.44 -4.01 -0.34
N ILE A 163 22.26 -4.15 -0.93
CA ILE A 163 21.00 -4.28 -0.22
C ILE A 163 20.58 -5.74 -0.13
N LYS A 164 20.35 -6.20 1.09
CA LYS A 164 19.76 -7.51 1.39
C LYS A 164 18.34 -7.33 1.91
N VAL A 165 17.43 -8.25 1.57
CA VAL A 165 16.03 -8.21 2.01
C VAL A 165 15.65 -9.49 2.74
N VAL A 166 15.01 -9.36 3.89
CA VAL A 166 14.34 -10.46 4.58
C VAL A 166 12.84 -10.19 4.59
N CYS A 167 12.08 -11.12 4.00
CA CYS A 167 10.61 -11.09 3.98
C CYS A 167 10.06 -12.13 4.96
N LEU A 168 9.24 -11.67 5.91
CA LEU A 168 8.50 -12.50 6.85
C LEU A 168 7.04 -12.58 6.44
N TYR A 169 6.50 -13.79 6.31
CA TYR A 169 5.08 -14.00 6.00
C TYR A 169 4.48 -15.10 6.88
N PRO A 170 3.20 -15.00 7.29
CA PRO A 170 2.52 -16.07 8.00
C PRO A 170 2.29 -17.26 7.08
N LYS A 171 2.76 -18.44 7.45
CA LYS A 171 2.73 -19.66 6.64
C LYS A 171 1.34 -19.95 6.04
N ASP A 172 0.27 -19.76 6.82
CA ASP A 172 -1.09 -20.10 6.46
C ASP A 172 -1.98 -18.83 6.26
N GLY A 173 -1.35 -17.65 6.07
CA GLY A 173 -2.02 -16.35 6.04
C GLY A 173 -2.00 -15.64 4.67
N THR A 174 -1.48 -16.26 3.62
CA THR A 174 -1.42 -15.70 2.26
C THR A 174 -2.12 -16.62 1.26
N SER A 175 -2.55 -16.13 0.11
CA SER A 175 -2.97 -16.98 -1.01
C SER A 175 -1.77 -17.77 -1.55
N ASP A 176 -2.00 -18.85 -2.27
CA ASP A 176 -0.92 -19.65 -2.85
C ASP A 176 -0.16 -18.86 -3.91
N VAL A 177 -0.86 -18.08 -4.74
CA VAL A 177 -0.22 -17.14 -5.69
C VAL A 177 0.70 -16.16 -4.97
N GLN A 178 0.25 -15.53 -3.89
CA GLN A 178 1.09 -14.58 -3.14
C GLN A 178 2.30 -15.27 -2.51
N ARG A 179 2.11 -16.48 -1.97
CA ARG A 179 3.20 -17.29 -1.44
C ARG A 179 4.21 -17.64 -2.54
N LEU A 180 3.74 -18.15 -3.68
CA LEU A 180 4.60 -18.51 -4.81
C LEU A 180 5.38 -17.29 -5.32
N GLN A 181 4.74 -16.13 -5.45
CA GLN A 181 5.43 -14.89 -5.83
C GLN A 181 6.60 -14.52 -4.89
N MET A 182 6.59 -14.99 -3.64
CA MET A 182 7.70 -14.79 -2.70
C MET A 182 8.72 -15.91 -2.74
N VAL A 183 8.25 -17.16 -2.63
CA VAL A 183 9.14 -18.30 -2.41
C VAL A 183 9.87 -18.79 -3.67
N THR A 184 9.48 -18.30 -4.84
CA THR A 184 10.12 -18.58 -6.13
C THR A 184 11.09 -17.47 -6.58
N GLN A 185 11.31 -16.42 -5.78
CA GLN A 185 12.26 -15.35 -6.09
C GLN A 185 13.70 -15.88 -5.94
N ASP A 186 14.35 -16.14 -7.08
CA ASP A 186 15.72 -16.66 -7.11
C ASP A 186 16.75 -15.51 -7.22
N SER A 187 17.06 -14.91 -6.08
CA SER A 187 18.07 -13.86 -6.01
C SER A 187 18.87 -13.99 -4.72
N THR A 188 20.22 -13.89 -4.81
CA THR A 188 21.14 -14.16 -3.72
C THR A 188 21.04 -13.17 -2.54
N ASN A 189 20.51 -11.97 -2.79
CA ASN A 189 20.32 -10.94 -1.78
C ASN A 189 18.95 -11.00 -1.09
N LEU A 190 18.12 -12.00 -1.42
CA LEU A 190 16.78 -12.16 -0.87
C LEU A 190 16.68 -13.37 0.06
N LYS A 191 15.98 -13.22 1.16
CA LYS A 191 15.63 -14.30 2.09
C LYS A 191 14.15 -14.22 2.43
N VAL A 192 13.42 -15.31 2.23
CA VAL A 192 12.01 -15.42 2.60
C VAL A 192 11.87 -16.44 3.70
N LEU A 193 11.19 -16.07 4.79
CA LEU A 193 10.92 -16.91 5.94
C LEU A 193 9.40 -16.97 6.19
N GLY A 194 8.84 -18.17 6.09
CA GLY A 194 7.52 -18.45 6.62
C GLY A 194 7.58 -18.50 8.16
N ILE A 195 6.62 -17.90 8.85
CA ILE A 195 6.52 -17.99 10.31
C ILE A 195 5.29 -18.77 10.73
N ARG A 196 5.37 -19.51 11.83
CA ARG A 196 4.20 -20.10 12.50
C ARG A 196 3.56 -19.05 13.38
N GLY A 197 2.58 -18.34 12.84
CA GLY A 197 1.89 -17.22 13.46
C GLY A 197 1.03 -16.49 12.43
N ASN A 198 0.46 -15.37 12.84
CA ASN A 198 -0.35 -14.50 12.00
C ASN A 198 0.44 -13.27 11.53
N PHE A 199 -0.22 -12.35 10.81
CA PHE A 199 0.42 -11.14 10.29
C PHE A 199 0.85 -10.16 11.38
N ASP A 200 0.09 -10.05 12.47
CA ASP A 200 0.46 -9.21 13.62
C ASP A 200 1.71 -9.73 14.29
N ASP A 201 1.88 -11.06 14.36
CA ASP A 201 3.11 -11.71 14.85
C ASP A 201 4.31 -11.38 13.96
N ALA A 202 4.14 -11.40 12.63
CA ALA A 202 5.20 -11.03 11.69
C ALA A 202 5.61 -9.55 11.87
N GLN A 203 4.62 -8.64 11.99
CA GLN A 203 4.89 -7.21 12.23
C GLN A 203 5.55 -6.97 13.60
N HIS A 204 5.08 -7.66 14.63
CA HIS A 204 5.67 -7.55 15.98
C HIS A 204 7.12 -8.01 15.98
N THR A 205 7.41 -9.17 15.35
CA THR A 205 8.76 -9.70 15.20
C THR A 205 9.67 -8.71 14.49
N LEU A 206 9.21 -8.12 13.38
CA LEU A 206 9.97 -7.09 12.67
C LEU A 206 10.28 -5.88 13.56
N LYS A 207 9.27 -5.34 14.25
CA LYS A 207 9.46 -4.20 15.17
C LYS A 207 10.41 -4.52 16.31
N SER A 208 10.33 -5.73 16.85
CA SER A 208 11.25 -6.19 17.91
C SER A 208 12.69 -6.27 17.41
N LEU A 209 12.92 -6.79 16.20
CA LEU A 209 14.26 -6.85 15.59
C LEU A 209 14.86 -5.46 15.34
N LEU A 210 14.04 -4.48 14.92
CA LEU A 210 14.48 -3.09 14.73
C LEU A 210 14.98 -2.43 16.05
N GLN A 211 14.57 -2.94 17.20
CA GLN A 211 14.91 -2.43 18.53
C GLN A 211 15.82 -3.37 19.34
N ASP A 212 16.13 -4.57 18.83
CA ASP A 212 16.97 -5.57 19.51
C ASP A 212 18.44 -5.17 19.44
N SER A 213 19.02 -4.77 20.58
CA SER A 213 20.39 -4.29 20.66
C SER A 213 21.44 -5.32 20.25
N GLU A 214 21.21 -6.62 20.49
CA GLU A 214 22.11 -7.69 20.06
C GLU A 214 22.08 -7.86 18.54
N PHE A 215 20.87 -7.84 17.93
CA PHE A 215 20.73 -7.94 16.49
C PHE A 215 21.32 -6.72 15.76
N VAL A 216 21.01 -5.53 16.25
CA VAL A 216 21.56 -4.27 15.70
C VAL A 216 23.08 -4.24 15.85
N GLY A 217 23.63 -4.62 17.02
CA GLY A 217 25.08 -4.71 17.25
C GLY A 217 25.76 -5.73 16.33
N PHE A 218 25.13 -6.87 16.08
CA PHE A 218 25.62 -7.85 15.11
C PHE A 218 25.70 -7.28 13.69
N LEU A 219 24.66 -6.57 13.22
CA LEU A 219 24.65 -5.93 11.91
C LEU A 219 25.73 -4.86 11.80
N GLN A 220 25.85 -3.99 12.80
CA GLN A 220 26.88 -2.96 12.87
C GLN A 220 28.30 -3.54 12.83
N SER A 221 28.54 -4.69 13.49
CA SER A 221 29.86 -5.37 13.43
C SER A 221 30.22 -5.85 12.01
N LYS A 222 29.23 -5.96 11.11
CA LYS A 222 29.38 -6.31 9.71
C LYS A 222 29.29 -5.10 8.75
N GLY A 223 29.14 -3.90 9.29
CA GLY A 223 28.95 -2.69 8.49
C GLY A 223 27.57 -2.59 7.83
N ILE A 224 26.58 -3.35 8.30
CA ILE A 224 25.23 -3.39 7.73
C ILE A 224 24.30 -2.47 8.52
N GLU A 225 23.65 -1.54 7.84
CA GLU A 225 22.58 -0.69 8.37
C GLU A 225 21.22 -1.38 8.27
N LEU A 226 20.29 -1.07 9.17
CA LEU A 226 18.97 -1.69 9.23
C LEU A 226 17.87 -0.74 8.77
N SER A 227 17.00 -1.20 7.83
CA SER A 227 15.89 -0.44 7.31
C SER A 227 14.61 -1.31 7.19
N ALA A 228 13.50 -0.69 6.81
CA ALA A 228 12.22 -1.38 6.59
C ALA A 228 11.46 -0.83 5.37
N ALA A 229 10.81 -1.73 4.63
CA ALA A 229 10.04 -1.39 3.42
C ALA A 229 8.51 -1.41 3.62
N ASN A 230 8.00 -1.49 4.85
CA ASN A 230 6.57 -1.47 5.13
C ASN A 230 5.95 -0.08 4.85
N SER A 231 4.61 0.04 4.94
CA SER A 231 3.85 1.26 4.64
C SER A 231 4.18 2.47 5.55
N VAL A 232 4.93 2.25 6.61
CA VAL A 232 5.47 3.30 7.47
C VAL A 232 6.54 4.14 6.78
N ASN A 233 7.22 3.61 5.76
CA ASN A 233 8.23 4.36 5.01
C ASN A 233 7.59 5.45 4.15
N ILE A 234 8.01 6.71 4.37
CA ILE A 234 7.47 7.88 3.68
C ILE A 234 7.72 7.84 2.16
N GLY A 235 8.81 7.19 1.73
CA GLY A 235 9.12 7.02 0.31
C GLY A 235 8.02 6.30 -0.45
N ARG A 236 7.34 5.34 0.19
CA ARG A 236 6.18 4.66 -0.42
C ARG A 236 4.97 5.59 -0.55
N VAL A 237 4.72 6.41 0.48
CA VAL A 237 3.58 7.34 0.49
C VAL A 237 3.73 8.41 -0.59
N ALA A 238 4.96 8.89 -0.82
CA ALA A 238 5.24 9.89 -1.85
C ALA A 238 4.75 9.47 -3.24
N PHE A 239 4.99 8.20 -3.64
CA PHE A 239 4.47 7.68 -4.91
C PHE A 239 2.95 7.49 -4.91
N GLN A 240 2.34 7.26 -3.75
CA GLN A 240 0.90 7.04 -3.66
C GLN A 240 0.07 8.32 -3.84
N ILE A 241 0.68 9.49 -3.74
CA ILE A 241 0.02 10.77 -4.04
C ILE A 241 -0.31 10.87 -5.54
N ILE A 242 0.55 10.36 -6.39
CA ILE A 242 0.60 10.65 -7.82
C ILE A 242 -0.60 10.09 -8.57
N TYR A 243 -0.98 8.84 -8.35
CA TYR A 243 -2.10 8.24 -9.08
C TYR A 243 -3.47 8.85 -8.70
N HIS A 244 -3.61 9.47 -7.53
CA HIS A 244 -4.81 10.24 -7.19
C HIS A 244 -4.88 11.55 -7.99
N ILE A 245 -3.74 12.24 -8.15
CA ILE A 245 -3.63 13.41 -9.03
C ILE A 245 -3.91 12.99 -10.47
N TRP A 246 -3.31 11.88 -10.92
CA TRP A 246 -3.50 11.32 -12.25
C TRP A 246 -4.99 11.07 -12.55
N ALA A 247 -5.69 10.39 -11.64
CA ALA A 247 -7.10 10.06 -11.81
C ALA A 247 -7.95 11.32 -12.04
N TYR A 248 -7.78 12.35 -11.22
CA TYR A 248 -8.46 13.63 -11.38
C TYR A 248 -8.16 14.28 -12.74
N CYS A 249 -6.87 14.40 -13.07
CA CYS A 249 -6.43 15.03 -14.32
C CYS A 249 -6.96 14.30 -15.57
N GLN A 250 -6.96 12.96 -15.56
CA GLN A 250 -7.49 12.19 -16.69
C GLN A 250 -9.01 12.31 -16.85
N LEU A 251 -9.77 12.39 -15.76
CA LEU A 251 -11.21 12.63 -15.84
C LEU A 251 -11.54 14.03 -16.38
N CYS A 252 -10.76 15.04 -15.99
CA CYS A 252 -10.86 16.39 -16.56
C CYS A 252 -10.49 16.40 -18.04
N LYS A 253 -9.36 15.80 -18.42
CA LYS A 253 -8.91 15.69 -19.81
C LYS A 253 -9.95 15.05 -20.72
N ASN A 254 -10.61 13.99 -20.22
CA ASN A 254 -11.62 13.24 -20.97
C ASN A 254 -13.03 13.86 -20.92
N GLY A 255 -13.18 15.05 -20.31
CA GLY A 255 -14.46 15.77 -20.22
C GLY A 255 -15.50 15.11 -19.32
N VAL A 256 -15.08 14.21 -18.43
CA VAL A 256 -15.95 13.55 -17.43
C VAL A 256 -16.21 14.48 -16.25
N LEU A 257 -15.20 15.25 -15.86
CA LEU A 257 -15.25 16.28 -14.83
C LEU A 257 -14.96 17.64 -15.45
N THR A 258 -15.67 18.66 -14.99
CA THR A 258 -15.20 20.04 -15.14
C THR A 258 -14.12 20.32 -14.08
N ARG A 259 -13.25 21.28 -14.33
CA ARG A 259 -12.14 21.63 -13.41
C ARG A 259 -12.59 22.27 -12.09
N THR A 260 -13.89 22.54 -11.94
CA THR A 260 -14.50 23.08 -10.73
C THR A 260 -15.25 22.03 -9.91
N GLU A 261 -15.47 20.85 -10.50
CA GLU A 261 -16.11 19.73 -9.80
C GLU A 261 -15.10 18.96 -8.97
N SER A 262 -15.57 18.48 -7.83
CA SER A 262 -14.79 17.60 -6.97
C SER A 262 -15.00 16.13 -7.33
N LEU A 263 -13.96 15.32 -7.08
CA LEU A 263 -13.94 13.89 -7.29
C LEU A 263 -13.94 13.16 -5.95
N ASN A 264 -14.92 12.31 -5.70
CA ASN A 264 -14.88 11.40 -4.56
C ASN A 264 -13.99 10.18 -4.87
N ILE A 265 -13.14 9.77 -3.92
CA ILE A 265 -12.22 8.65 -4.11
C ILE A 265 -12.49 7.58 -3.07
N ILE A 266 -12.77 6.37 -3.53
CA ILE A 266 -13.00 5.19 -2.71
C ILE A 266 -11.72 4.36 -2.70
N VAL A 267 -11.26 4.01 -1.50
CA VAL A 267 -10.01 3.27 -1.33
C VAL A 267 -10.20 2.09 -0.39
N PRO A 268 -10.04 0.85 -0.88
CA PRO A 268 -9.88 -0.32 -0.02
C PRO A 268 -8.71 -0.11 0.94
N SER A 269 -8.97 -0.05 2.24
CA SER A 269 -8.01 0.49 3.21
C SER A 269 -7.71 -0.48 4.35
N GLY A 270 -6.44 -0.85 4.48
CA GLY A 270 -5.86 -1.50 5.67
C GLY A 270 -4.96 -0.51 6.42
N ASN A 271 -3.66 -0.50 6.12
CA ASN A 271 -2.67 0.38 6.76
C ASN A 271 -2.77 1.88 6.38
N PHE A 272 -3.83 2.29 5.73
CA PHE A 272 -4.17 3.68 5.41
C PHE A 272 -3.17 4.43 4.50
N GLY A 273 -2.21 3.74 3.89
CA GLY A 273 -1.18 4.36 3.05
C GLY A 273 -1.73 4.93 1.75
N ASN A 274 -2.53 4.14 1.03
CA ASN A 274 -3.14 4.54 -0.24
C ASN A 274 -4.07 5.76 -0.08
N ILE A 275 -5.02 5.70 0.83
CA ILE A 275 -5.97 6.79 1.09
C ILE A 275 -5.26 8.05 1.65
N LEU A 276 -4.15 7.89 2.40
CA LEU A 276 -3.28 8.98 2.82
C LEU A 276 -2.66 9.70 1.60
N GLY A 277 -2.29 8.96 0.54
CA GLY A 277 -1.85 9.57 -0.73
C GLY A 277 -2.92 10.50 -1.30
N GLY A 278 -4.18 10.07 -1.31
CA GLY A 278 -5.32 10.91 -1.71
C GLY A 278 -5.52 12.11 -0.78
N PHE A 279 -5.33 11.92 0.53
CA PHE A 279 -5.40 13.02 1.51
C PHE A 279 -4.33 14.09 1.25
N TYR A 280 -3.10 13.69 0.99
CA TYR A 280 -2.06 14.64 0.61
C TYR A 280 -2.35 15.32 -0.73
N ALA A 281 -2.84 14.59 -1.74
CA ALA A 281 -3.27 15.20 -3.01
C ALA A 281 -4.34 16.28 -2.77
N LYS A 282 -5.35 16.01 -1.93
CA LYS A 282 -6.37 16.99 -1.53
C LYS A 282 -5.75 18.19 -0.79
N LYS A 283 -4.85 17.96 0.14
CA LYS A 283 -4.12 19.02 0.87
C LYS A 283 -3.24 19.86 -0.07
N MET A 284 -2.72 19.27 -1.14
CA MET A 284 -2.00 19.98 -2.19
C MET A 284 -2.90 20.82 -3.10
N GLY A 285 -4.22 20.70 -3.00
CA GLY A 285 -5.17 21.52 -3.76
C GLY A 285 -5.86 20.82 -4.92
N VAL A 286 -5.69 19.49 -5.07
CA VAL A 286 -6.50 18.72 -6.02
C VAL A 286 -7.96 18.74 -5.57
N PRO A 287 -8.94 19.04 -6.46
CA PRO A 287 -10.35 19.06 -6.11
C PRO A 287 -10.90 17.65 -5.81
N ILE A 288 -10.52 17.12 -4.65
CA ILE A 288 -11.04 15.86 -4.13
C ILE A 288 -12.14 16.17 -3.13
N GLY A 289 -13.30 15.56 -3.29
CA GLY A 289 -14.44 15.62 -2.38
C GLY A 289 -14.17 14.78 -1.12
N LYS A 290 -14.83 13.65 -0.99
CA LYS A 290 -14.58 12.70 0.10
C LYS A 290 -13.58 11.63 -0.30
N LEU A 291 -12.74 11.26 0.66
CA LEU A 291 -11.90 10.08 0.64
C LEU A 291 -12.64 9.00 1.45
N ILE A 292 -13.15 7.98 0.77
CA ILE A 292 -14.01 6.99 1.37
C ILE A 292 -13.19 5.73 1.64
N SER A 293 -12.98 5.44 2.92
CA SER A 293 -12.29 4.24 3.37
C SER A 293 -13.24 3.04 3.29
N ALA A 294 -12.97 2.11 2.40
CA ALA A 294 -13.68 0.84 2.33
C ALA A 294 -12.91 -0.22 3.13
N SER A 295 -13.56 -0.81 4.14
CA SER A 295 -13.01 -1.85 5.00
C SER A 295 -13.70 -3.19 4.75
N ASN A 296 -13.07 -4.29 5.18
CA ASN A 296 -13.74 -5.57 5.34
C ASN A 296 -14.37 -5.71 6.74
N ALA A 297 -14.67 -6.93 7.19
CA ALA A 297 -15.21 -7.18 8.52
C ALA A 297 -14.28 -6.74 9.67
N ASN A 298 -12.97 -6.53 9.40
CA ASN A 298 -12.05 -5.87 10.33
C ASN A 298 -12.22 -4.35 10.23
N ASN A 299 -13.32 -3.84 10.68
CA ASN A 299 -13.86 -2.51 10.41
C ASN A 299 -13.39 -1.41 11.38
N ILE A 300 -12.19 -1.51 11.96
CA ILE A 300 -11.65 -0.50 12.90
C ILE A 300 -11.62 0.91 12.30
N LEU A 301 -11.31 1.03 11.01
CA LEU A 301 -11.29 2.32 10.31
C LEU A 301 -12.70 2.90 10.14
N TYR A 302 -13.69 2.04 9.87
CA TYR A 302 -15.09 2.46 9.81
C TYR A 302 -15.54 3.06 11.14
N ASP A 303 -15.31 2.36 12.26
CA ASP A 303 -15.69 2.85 13.58
C ASP A 303 -14.95 4.16 13.91
N PHE A 304 -13.65 4.23 13.68
CA PHE A 304 -12.86 5.43 13.94
C PHE A 304 -13.37 6.64 13.14
N LEU A 305 -13.58 6.50 11.83
CA LEU A 305 -13.99 7.59 10.96
C LEU A 305 -15.45 8.03 11.17
N THR A 306 -16.31 7.14 11.69
CA THR A 306 -17.71 7.44 11.97
C THR A 306 -17.96 7.94 13.40
N THR A 307 -17.23 7.42 14.38
CA THR A 307 -17.48 7.71 15.81
C THR A 307 -16.37 8.51 16.49
N GLY A 308 -15.20 8.63 15.88
CA GLY A 308 -13.99 9.21 16.49
C GLY A 308 -13.29 8.28 17.48
N VAL A 309 -13.80 7.06 17.70
CA VAL A 309 -13.24 6.12 18.68
C VAL A 309 -12.38 5.07 17.98
N TYR A 310 -11.11 5.01 18.34
CA TYR A 310 -10.19 3.96 17.92
C TYR A 310 -9.96 2.99 19.08
N ASP A 311 -10.67 1.84 19.09
CA ASP A 311 -10.66 0.89 20.21
C ASP A 311 -10.30 -0.52 19.73
N ILE A 312 -9.16 -1.04 20.23
CA ILE A 312 -8.65 -2.38 19.90
C ILE A 312 -8.79 -3.41 21.03
N ARG A 313 -9.35 -3.01 22.19
CA ARG A 313 -9.33 -3.82 23.43
C ARG A 313 -10.05 -5.16 23.30
N HIS A 314 -11.13 -5.20 22.53
CA HIS A 314 -12.00 -6.37 22.40
C HIS A 314 -12.10 -6.89 20.97
N ARG A 315 -11.21 -6.41 20.08
CA ARG A 315 -11.18 -6.85 18.69
C ARG A 315 -10.32 -8.09 18.54
N GLN A 316 -10.85 -9.04 17.78
CA GLN A 316 -10.09 -10.18 17.29
C GLN A 316 -9.93 -10.03 15.78
N LEU A 317 -8.75 -10.36 15.29
CA LEU A 317 -8.47 -10.36 13.85
C LEU A 317 -9.32 -11.47 13.18
N LEU A 318 -10.15 -11.07 12.23
CA LEU A 318 -10.93 -11.98 11.41
C LEU A 318 -10.15 -12.27 10.12
N LYS A 319 -10.02 -13.54 9.76
CA LYS A 319 -9.52 -13.92 8.45
C LYS A 319 -10.64 -13.76 7.44
N THR A 320 -10.43 -12.92 6.42
CA THR A 320 -11.43 -12.61 5.40
C THR A 320 -10.96 -12.96 3.99
N SER A 321 -11.84 -12.80 3.01
CA SER A 321 -11.51 -12.93 1.58
C SER A 321 -10.61 -11.82 1.04
N SER A 322 -10.43 -10.71 1.79
CA SER A 322 -9.62 -9.55 1.42
C SER A 322 -8.47 -9.29 2.42
N PRO A 323 -7.47 -10.18 2.48
CA PRO A 323 -6.49 -10.24 3.58
C PRO A 323 -5.58 -9.01 3.72
N ALA A 324 -5.42 -8.17 2.68
CA ALA A 324 -4.65 -6.93 2.81
C ALA A 324 -5.31 -5.88 3.71
N MET A 325 -6.58 -6.07 4.06
CA MET A 325 -7.35 -5.26 5.01
C MET A 325 -7.59 -5.97 6.35
N ASP A 326 -7.05 -7.18 6.55
CA ASP A 326 -7.11 -7.89 7.83
C ASP A 326 -6.11 -7.26 8.81
N ILE A 327 -6.54 -6.18 9.45
CA ILE A 327 -5.74 -5.42 10.40
C ILE A 327 -6.59 -4.96 11.59
N ILE A 328 -5.94 -4.81 12.74
CA ILE A 328 -6.53 -4.16 13.93
C ILE A 328 -5.87 -2.80 14.15
N LYS A 329 -4.59 -2.65 13.78
CA LYS A 329 -3.85 -1.39 13.92
C LYS A 329 -3.48 -0.86 12.54
N SER A 330 -4.02 0.30 12.19
CA SER A 330 -3.73 1.00 10.93
C SER A 330 -2.64 2.04 11.13
N SER A 331 -1.46 1.81 10.58
CA SER A 331 -0.26 2.59 10.93
C SER A 331 -0.30 4.04 10.43
N ASN A 332 -0.88 4.32 9.26
CA ASN A 332 -0.83 5.67 8.68
C ASN A 332 -1.93 6.63 9.18
N VAL A 333 -2.89 6.16 9.97
CA VAL A 333 -3.84 7.05 10.68
C VAL A 333 -3.08 8.07 11.52
N GLU A 334 -1.93 7.69 12.06
CA GLU A 334 -1.07 8.59 12.82
C GLU A 334 -0.64 9.84 12.03
N ARG A 335 -0.38 9.70 10.72
CA ARG A 335 -0.04 10.84 9.85
C ARG A 335 -1.22 11.78 9.65
N VAL A 336 -2.44 11.24 9.55
CA VAL A 336 -3.66 12.06 9.48
C VAL A 336 -3.88 12.84 10.77
N LEU A 337 -3.71 12.19 11.93
CA LEU A 337 -3.80 12.88 13.23
C LEU A 337 -2.78 14.01 13.33
N PHE A 338 -1.56 13.78 12.87
CA PHE A 338 -0.52 14.82 12.86
C PHE A 338 -0.89 16.00 11.97
N GLU A 339 -1.35 15.74 10.75
CA GLU A 339 -1.72 16.76 9.78
C GLU A 339 -2.90 17.64 10.24
N LEU A 340 -3.80 17.07 11.02
CA LEU A 340 -5.00 17.77 11.50
C LEU A 340 -4.82 18.40 12.88
N PHE A 341 -4.06 17.74 13.77
CA PHE A 341 -4.03 18.11 15.18
C PHE A 341 -2.61 18.36 15.73
N GLY A 342 -1.58 18.17 14.91
CA GLY A 342 -0.19 18.39 15.28
C GLY A 342 0.43 17.30 16.16
N ALA A 343 1.73 17.46 16.46
CA ALA A 343 2.55 16.43 17.08
C ALA A 343 2.11 16.08 18.52
N GLN A 344 1.71 17.07 19.32
CA GLN A 344 1.35 16.85 20.73
C GLN A 344 0.11 15.97 20.85
N ARG A 345 -0.96 16.30 20.11
CA ARG A 345 -2.20 15.53 20.13
C ARG A 345 -2.00 14.12 19.57
N THR A 346 -1.24 13.99 18.49
CA THR A 346 -0.86 12.69 17.92
C THR A 346 -0.14 11.82 18.95
N LYS A 347 0.82 12.38 19.66
CA LYS A 347 1.56 11.67 20.73
C LYS A 347 0.62 11.19 21.85
N GLU A 348 -0.34 12.00 22.25
CA GLU A 348 -1.34 11.64 23.27
C GLU A 348 -2.22 10.48 22.80
N CYS A 349 -2.75 10.54 21.56
CA CYS A 349 -3.55 9.47 20.98
C CYS A 349 -2.76 8.16 20.87
N MET A 350 -1.53 8.22 20.37
CA MET A 350 -0.69 7.03 20.17
C MET A 350 -0.24 6.42 21.52
N ARG A 351 0.05 7.24 22.53
CA ARG A 351 0.32 6.76 23.88
C ARG A 351 -0.91 6.10 24.49
N SER A 352 -2.09 6.74 24.36
CA SER A 352 -3.34 6.15 24.87
C SER A 352 -3.64 4.80 24.19
N LEU A 353 -3.42 4.69 22.86
CA LEU A 353 -3.57 3.43 22.13
C LEU A 353 -2.60 2.36 22.64
N GLN A 354 -1.35 2.72 22.93
CA GLN A 354 -0.36 1.80 23.46
C GLN A 354 -0.68 1.34 24.87
N ASP A 355 -1.02 2.27 25.78
CA ASP A 355 -1.14 2.03 27.22
C ASP A 355 -2.54 1.49 27.58
N LYS A 356 -3.59 1.95 26.88
CA LYS A 356 -4.99 1.65 27.20
C LYS A 356 -5.72 0.86 26.10
N GLY A 357 -5.10 0.64 24.96
CA GLY A 357 -5.73 -0.03 23.81
C GLY A 357 -6.79 0.82 23.08
N MET A 358 -6.92 2.12 23.42
CA MET A 358 -7.88 3.01 22.77
C MET A 358 -7.52 4.48 22.88
N TYR A 359 -8.08 5.29 21.98
CA TYR A 359 -8.22 6.74 22.11
C TYR A 359 -9.54 7.20 21.48
N ALA A 360 -9.98 8.40 21.86
CA ALA A 360 -11.16 9.04 21.28
C ALA A 360 -10.84 10.48 20.89
N LEU A 361 -11.44 10.91 19.81
CA LEU A 361 -11.50 12.31 19.38
C LEU A 361 -12.71 12.98 20.01
N ASP A 362 -12.63 14.27 20.29
CA ASP A 362 -13.81 15.03 20.62
C ASP A 362 -14.67 15.35 19.37
N SER A 363 -15.80 16.02 19.55
CA SER A 363 -16.73 16.30 18.45
C SER A 363 -16.15 17.27 17.40
N VAL A 364 -15.28 18.18 17.80
CA VAL A 364 -14.61 19.14 16.90
C VAL A 364 -13.54 18.43 16.10
N GLU A 365 -12.73 17.61 16.75
CA GLU A 365 -11.71 16.78 16.11
C GLU A 365 -12.35 15.77 15.13
N LEU A 366 -13.45 15.11 15.54
CA LEU A 366 -14.18 14.21 14.65
C LEU A 366 -14.72 14.95 13.41
N GLY A 367 -15.32 16.13 13.61
CA GLY A 367 -15.78 16.97 12.51
C GLY A 367 -14.67 17.30 11.51
N ALA A 368 -13.47 17.65 12.02
CA ALA A 368 -12.30 17.91 11.18
C ALA A 368 -11.84 16.67 10.37
N VAL A 369 -11.89 15.48 10.97
CA VAL A 369 -11.61 14.22 10.23
C VAL A 369 -12.67 13.97 9.15
N GLN A 370 -13.95 14.15 9.50
CA GLN A 370 -15.09 13.90 8.61
C GLN A 370 -15.20 14.92 7.47
N GLU A 371 -14.54 16.08 7.56
CA GLU A 371 -14.41 16.99 6.42
C GLU A 371 -13.68 16.32 5.23
N TYR A 372 -12.68 15.49 5.52
CA TYR A 372 -11.88 14.80 4.52
C TYR A 372 -12.36 13.38 4.23
N PHE A 373 -12.77 12.65 5.26
CA PHE A 373 -12.98 11.22 5.19
C PHE A 373 -14.42 10.81 5.44
N ALA A 374 -14.79 9.71 4.78
CA ALA A 374 -15.98 8.92 5.06
C ALA A 374 -15.59 7.44 5.09
N ALA A 375 -16.48 6.55 5.51
CA ALA A 375 -16.18 5.13 5.60
C ALA A 375 -17.38 4.24 5.34
N SER A 376 -17.12 3.06 4.80
CA SER A 376 -18.04 1.94 4.67
C SER A 376 -17.30 0.63 4.96
N PHE A 377 -18.04 -0.45 5.23
CA PHE A 377 -17.45 -1.78 5.35
C PHE A 377 -18.31 -2.84 4.67
N CYS A 378 -17.67 -3.95 4.32
CA CYS A 378 -18.26 -5.06 3.58
C CYS A 378 -17.88 -6.38 4.27
N ASN A 379 -18.84 -7.23 4.55
CA ASN A 379 -18.57 -8.60 5.01
C ASN A 379 -18.35 -9.55 3.82
N ASP A 380 -17.85 -10.77 4.07
CA ASP A 380 -17.51 -11.72 3.01
C ASP A 380 -18.72 -12.16 2.17
N MET A 381 -19.91 -12.24 2.76
CA MET A 381 -21.14 -12.55 2.01
C MET A 381 -21.47 -11.46 0.99
N GLN A 382 -21.48 -10.20 1.44
CA GLN A 382 -21.68 -9.04 0.56
C GLN A 382 -20.58 -8.94 -0.50
N CYS A 383 -19.33 -9.23 -0.12
CA CYS A 383 -18.19 -9.24 -1.04
C CYS A 383 -18.42 -10.24 -2.19
N ARG A 384 -18.82 -11.50 -1.90
CA ARG A 384 -19.14 -12.52 -2.92
C ARG A 384 -20.28 -12.10 -3.83
N GLU A 385 -21.38 -11.57 -3.26
CA GLU A 385 -22.51 -11.07 -4.04
C GLU A 385 -22.10 -9.96 -5.01
N LEU A 386 -21.22 -9.05 -4.59
CA LEU A 386 -20.73 -7.94 -5.41
C LEU A 386 -19.77 -8.40 -6.49
N ILE A 387 -18.92 -9.41 -6.23
CA ILE A 387 -18.08 -10.03 -7.27
C ILE A 387 -18.98 -10.63 -8.35
N ALA A 388 -19.97 -11.44 -7.98
CA ALA A 388 -20.89 -12.06 -8.95
C ALA A 388 -21.68 -11.02 -9.74
N LYS A 389 -22.22 -10.00 -9.07
CA LYS A 389 -22.97 -8.89 -9.70
C LYS A 389 -22.12 -8.09 -10.66
N SER A 390 -20.87 -7.82 -10.31
CA SER A 390 -19.92 -7.10 -11.16
C SER A 390 -19.52 -7.93 -12.39
N PHE A 391 -19.26 -9.22 -12.19
CA PHE A 391 -18.96 -10.13 -13.29
C PHE A 391 -20.12 -10.19 -14.30
N ALA A 392 -21.37 -10.24 -13.84
CA ALA A 392 -22.54 -10.17 -14.70
C ALA A 392 -22.66 -8.87 -15.51
N LYS A 393 -22.04 -7.77 -15.04
CA LYS A 393 -21.90 -6.51 -15.79
C LYS A 393 -20.67 -6.50 -16.73
N GLY A 394 -19.87 -7.55 -16.74
CA GLY A 394 -18.67 -7.68 -17.57
C GLY A 394 -17.39 -7.12 -16.94
N TYR A 395 -17.37 -6.91 -15.60
CA TYR A 395 -16.18 -6.45 -14.89
C TYR A 395 -15.82 -7.43 -13.76
N LEU A 396 -14.64 -8.00 -13.81
CA LEU A 396 -14.17 -8.97 -12.82
C LEU A 396 -13.39 -8.28 -11.69
N LEU A 397 -13.84 -8.45 -10.46
CA LEU A 397 -13.27 -7.82 -9.27
C LEU A 397 -12.43 -8.79 -8.44
N ASP A 398 -11.41 -8.27 -7.78
CA ASP A 398 -10.83 -8.88 -6.59
C ASP A 398 -11.66 -8.55 -5.34
N PRO A 399 -11.52 -9.31 -4.22
CA PRO A 399 -12.32 -9.10 -3.02
C PRO A 399 -12.13 -7.74 -2.35
N HIS A 400 -10.96 -7.09 -2.47
CA HIS A 400 -10.72 -5.76 -1.91
C HIS A 400 -11.48 -4.71 -2.70
N THR A 401 -11.43 -4.78 -4.02
CA THR A 401 -12.19 -3.88 -4.90
C THR A 401 -13.69 -4.06 -4.71
N ALA A 402 -14.16 -5.27 -4.45
CA ALA A 402 -15.57 -5.53 -4.13
C ALA A 402 -16.04 -4.78 -2.86
N CYS A 403 -15.19 -4.69 -1.82
CA CYS A 403 -15.49 -3.83 -0.66
C CYS A 403 -15.63 -2.35 -1.06
N GLY A 404 -14.88 -1.90 -2.05
CA GLY A 404 -15.02 -0.56 -2.61
C GLY A 404 -16.31 -0.35 -3.38
N ILE A 405 -16.80 -1.36 -4.10
CA ILE A 405 -18.14 -1.30 -4.75
C ILE A 405 -19.25 -1.16 -3.69
N LYS A 406 -19.14 -1.88 -2.55
CA LYS A 406 -20.08 -1.68 -1.43
C LYS A 406 -20.10 -0.23 -0.95
N ALA A 407 -18.91 0.35 -0.77
CA ALA A 407 -18.81 1.75 -0.37
C ALA A 407 -19.46 2.67 -1.42
N TYR A 408 -19.22 2.44 -2.71
CA TYR A 408 -19.90 3.20 -3.77
C TYR A 408 -21.42 3.07 -3.68
N GLU A 409 -21.96 1.86 -3.53
CA GLU A 409 -23.42 1.65 -3.41
C GLU A 409 -24.02 2.35 -2.18
N ASP A 410 -23.27 2.53 -1.11
CA ASP A 410 -23.72 3.26 0.08
C ASP A 410 -23.76 4.78 -0.17
N PHE A 411 -22.75 5.33 -0.83
CA PHE A 411 -22.60 6.77 -0.98
C PHE A 411 -23.31 7.37 -2.20
N VAL A 412 -23.39 6.65 -3.32
CA VAL A 412 -24.07 7.15 -4.53
C VAL A 412 -25.56 7.43 -4.32
N LYS A 413 -26.19 6.76 -3.36
CA LYS A 413 -27.59 6.96 -3.01
C LYS A 413 -27.85 8.24 -2.21
N LEU A 414 -26.81 8.73 -1.52
CA LEU A 414 -26.90 9.91 -0.66
C LEU A 414 -26.64 11.22 -1.43
N GLU A 415 -25.83 11.16 -2.48
CA GLU A 415 -25.27 12.30 -3.19
C GLU A 415 -25.43 12.09 -4.70
N GLY A 416 -26.61 12.39 -5.22
CA GLY A 416 -26.93 12.15 -6.65
C GLY A 416 -26.09 13.02 -7.60
N GLY A 417 -25.46 12.39 -8.61
CA GLY A 417 -24.77 13.06 -9.71
C GLY A 417 -23.25 13.26 -9.54
N GLU A 418 -22.70 13.00 -8.37
CA GLU A 418 -21.25 13.10 -8.14
C GLU A 418 -20.47 11.97 -8.82
N LYS A 419 -19.20 12.26 -9.19
CA LYS A 419 -18.30 11.28 -9.78
C LYS A 419 -17.40 10.65 -8.71
N PHE A 420 -17.17 9.36 -8.90
CA PHE A 420 -16.37 8.52 -8.01
C PHE A 420 -15.24 7.82 -8.77
N VAL A 421 -14.09 7.71 -8.13
CA VAL A 421 -13.01 6.82 -8.53
C VAL A 421 -12.80 5.79 -7.43
N LEU A 422 -12.82 4.52 -7.79
CA LEU A 422 -12.48 3.40 -6.91
C LEU A 422 -11.08 2.90 -7.24
N CYS A 423 -10.18 2.92 -6.27
CA CYS A 423 -8.87 2.29 -6.40
C CYS A 423 -9.00 0.76 -6.40
N SER A 424 -8.72 0.11 -7.53
CA SER A 424 -8.59 -1.34 -7.61
C SER A 424 -7.15 -1.73 -7.27
N THR A 425 -7.00 -2.46 -6.17
CA THR A 425 -5.70 -2.62 -5.51
C THR A 425 -4.96 -3.90 -5.83
N ALA A 426 -5.64 -4.89 -6.41
CA ALA A 426 -5.05 -6.16 -6.80
C ALA A 426 -5.81 -6.79 -7.97
N GLU A 427 -5.12 -7.65 -8.72
CA GLU A 427 -5.76 -8.46 -9.74
C GLU A 427 -6.52 -9.64 -9.10
N TRP A 428 -7.66 -9.98 -9.68
CA TRP A 428 -8.54 -11.05 -9.20
C TRP A 428 -7.82 -12.41 -9.03
N SER A 429 -6.88 -12.73 -9.91
CA SER A 429 -6.16 -14.01 -9.95
C SER A 429 -5.32 -14.28 -8.69
N LYS A 430 -4.95 -13.23 -7.95
CA LYS A 430 -4.27 -13.38 -6.66
C LYS A 430 -5.18 -13.95 -5.56
N PHE A 431 -6.49 -13.91 -5.77
CA PHE A 431 -7.53 -14.36 -4.85
C PHE A 431 -8.53 -15.28 -5.56
N ALA A 432 -8.03 -16.03 -6.55
CA ALA A 432 -8.85 -16.85 -7.45
C ALA A 432 -9.81 -17.80 -6.72
N PRO A 433 -9.46 -18.50 -5.63
CA PRO A 433 -10.40 -19.34 -4.91
C PRO A 433 -11.64 -18.58 -4.42
N ASN A 434 -11.46 -17.38 -3.83
CA ASN A 434 -12.57 -16.56 -3.36
C ASN A 434 -13.44 -16.04 -4.52
N VAL A 435 -12.81 -15.68 -5.62
CA VAL A 435 -13.51 -15.21 -6.83
C VAL A 435 -14.27 -16.35 -7.49
N ALA A 436 -13.67 -17.53 -7.63
CA ALA A 436 -14.32 -18.71 -8.18
C ALA A 436 -15.54 -19.13 -7.34
N GLU A 437 -15.41 -19.15 -6.01
CA GLU A 437 -16.53 -19.43 -5.10
C GLU A 437 -17.67 -18.41 -5.28
N ALA A 438 -17.36 -17.12 -5.41
CA ALA A 438 -18.36 -16.09 -5.69
C ALA A 438 -19.07 -16.30 -7.04
N LEU A 439 -18.40 -16.89 -8.00
CA LEU A 439 -18.94 -17.20 -9.34
C LEU A 439 -19.56 -18.60 -9.44
N GLY A 440 -19.75 -19.30 -8.31
CA GLY A 440 -20.48 -20.57 -8.25
C GLY A 440 -19.61 -21.84 -8.33
N ALA A 441 -18.30 -21.73 -8.16
CA ALA A 441 -17.43 -22.89 -7.99
C ALA A 441 -17.70 -23.58 -6.64
N ARG A 442 -17.34 -24.86 -6.55
CA ARG A 442 -17.28 -25.56 -5.25
C ARG A 442 -16.23 -24.91 -4.35
N ASN A 443 -16.47 -24.92 -3.04
CA ASN A 443 -15.52 -24.44 -2.05
C ASN A 443 -14.23 -25.29 -2.05
N GLY A 444 -13.10 -24.67 -1.72
CA GLY A 444 -11.83 -25.35 -1.51
C GLY A 444 -11.11 -25.74 -2.80
N LEU A 445 -11.32 -25.01 -3.91
CA LEU A 445 -10.43 -25.11 -5.07
C LEU A 445 -9.05 -24.56 -4.73
N GLU A 446 -8.01 -25.23 -5.22
CA GLU A 446 -6.65 -24.70 -5.25
C GLU A 446 -6.56 -23.53 -6.24
N ASP A 447 -5.59 -22.61 -6.05
CA ASP A 447 -5.47 -21.39 -6.87
C ASP A 447 -5.47 -21.68 -8.38
N ARG A 448 -4.74 -22.71 -8.84
CA ARG A 448 -4.68 -23.09 -10.29
C ARG A 448 -6.04 -23.54 -10.81
N GLU A 449 -6.72 -24.43 -10.10
CA GLU A 449 -8.05 -24.91 -10.45
C GLU A 449 -9.08 -23.76 -10.47
N ALA A 450 -8.98 -22.85 -9.50
CA ALA A 450 -9.85 -21.70 -9.39
C ALA A 450 -9.63 -20.71 -10.54
N ILE A 451 -8.38 -20.47 -10.93
CA ILE A 451 -8.03 -19.63 -12.09
C ILE A 451 -8.63 -20.26 -13.37
N GLU A 452 -8.41 -21.55 -13.60
CA GLU A 452 -8.95 -22.27 -14.76
C GLU A 452 -10.49 -22.20 -14.81
N PHE A 453 -11.15 -22.36 -13.65
CA PHE A 453 -12.60 -22.22 -13.55
C PHE A 453 -13.04 -20.81 -13.98
N VAL A 454 -12.47 -19.75 -13.42
CA VAL A 454 -12.84 -18.36 -13.75
C VAL A 454 -12.62 -18.05 -15.24
N LEU A 455 -11.48 -18.46 -15.80
CA LEU A 455 -11.18 -18.30 -17.22
C LEU A 455 -12.14 -19.07 -18.13
N SER A 456 -12.72 -20.19 -17.66
CA SER A 456 -13.70 -20.95 -18.42
C SER A 456 -15.04 -20.23 -18.57
N LEU A 457 -15.38 -19.33 -17.64
CA LEU A 457 -16.64 -18.57 -17.62
C LEU A 457 -16.62 -17.39 -18.61
N ASP A 458 -15.47 -16.78 -18.86
CA ASP A 458 -15.33 -15.68 -19.82
C ASP A 458 -14.02 -15.79 -20.61
N LYS A 459 -14.13 -16.14 -21.89
CA LYS A 459 -12.98 -16.27 -22.81
C LYS A 459 -12.24 -14.95 -23.09
N LYS A 460 -12.80 -13.80 -22.71
CA LYS A 460 -12.12 -12.49 -22.83
C LYS A 460 -11.09 -12.29 -21.74
N GLN A 461 -11.27 -12.94 -20.58
CA GLN A 461 -10.31 -12.88 -19.49
C GLN A 461 -9.03 -13.62 -19.89
N LYS A 462 -7.91 -13.03 -19.51
CA LYS A 462 -6.58 -13.63 -19.72
C LYS A 462 -5.85 -13.64 -18.39
N LEU A 463 -5.12 -14.71 -18.13
CA LEU A 463 -4.20 -14.75 -17.02
C LEU A 463 -2.96 -13.91 -17.37
N SER A 464 -2.54 -13.06 -16.45
CA SER A 464 -1.27 -12.34 -16.61
C SER A 464 -0.11 -13.33 -16.72
N PRO A 465 0.84 -13.12 -17.65
CA PRO A 465 2.06 -13.93 -17.74
C PRO A 465 2.81 -13.97 -16.40
N HIS A 466 2.85 -12.89 -15.66
CA HIS A 466 3.48 -12.81 -14.34
C HIS A 466 2.86 -13.79 -13.33
N ILE A 467 1.54 -14.04 -13.41
CA ILE A 467 0.88 -15.02 -12.53
C ILE A 467 1.08 -16.43 -13.06
N ALA A 468 0.99 -16.64 -14.38
CA ALA A 468 1.21 -17.96 -14.96
C ALA A 468 2.60 -18.52 -14.64
N GLU A 469 3.63 -17.69 -14.76
CA GLU A 469 5.03 -18.06 -14.53
C GLU A 469 5.32 -18.53 -13.10
N VAL A 470 4.65 -18.00 -12.06
CA VAL A 470 4.96 -18.37 -10.67
C VAL A 470 4.62 -19.84 -10.38
N PHE A 471 3.69 -20.42 -11.12
CA PHE A 471 3.34 -21.83 -10.98
C PHE A 471 4.36 -22.79 -11.62
N GLU A 472 5.22 -22.28 -12.49
CA GLU A 472 6.24 -23.06 -13.22
C GLU A 472 7.66 -22.86 -12.61
N LYS A 473 7.84 -21.81 -11.80
CA LYS A 473 9.15 -21.52 -11.17
C LYS A 473 9.43 -22.46 -9.99
N PRO A 474 10.70 -22.87 -9.79
CA PRO A 474 11.09 -23.69 -8.64
C PRO A 474 10.94 -22.91 -7.33
N ILE A 475 10.54 -23.61 -6.26
CA ILE A 475 10.54 -23.03 -4.92
C ILE A 475 11.98 -22.96 -4.41
N VAL A 476 12.49 -21.76 -4.20
CA VAL A 476 13.86 -21.48 -3.72
C VAL A 476 13.86 -21.27 -2.20
N HIS A 477 12.81 -20.67 -1.65
CA HIS A 477 12.69 -20.38 -0.22
C HIS A 477 11.62 -21.26 0.42
N ASN A 478 12.04 -22.31 1.15
CA ASN A 478 11.13 -23.27 1.78
C ASN A 478 11.20 -23.28 3.32
N GLU A 479 11.95 -22.34 3.90
CA GLU A 479 12.19 -22.32 5.35
C GLU A 479 10.99 -21.74 6.10
N VAL A 480 10.47 -22.51 7.07
CA VAL A 480 9.39 -22.08 7.99
C VAL A 480 9.90 -22.21 9.42
N VAL A 481 9.88 -21.11 10.16
CA VAL A 481 10.44 -21.04 11.52
C VAL A 481 9.41 -20.61 12.57
N ASP A 482 9.67 -20.96 13.82
CA ASP A 482 8.97 -20.36 14.94
C ASP A 482 9.45 -18.91 15.15
N ILE A 483 8.58 -18.03 15.64
CA ILE A 483 8.88 -16.61 15.85
C ILE A 483 10.18 -16.40 16.62
N ALA A 484 10.42 -17.17 17.68
CA ALA A 484 11.62 -17.10 18.51
C ALA A 484 12.93 -17.44 17.75
N LYS A 485 12.84 -18.11 16.61
CA LYS A 485 14.00 -18.52 15.80
C LYS A 485 14.32 -17.57 14.64
N VAL A 486 13.45 -16.62 14.34
CA VAL A 486 13.59 -15.69 13.19
C VAL A 486 14.92 -14.95 13.27
N LYS A 487 15.28 -14.36 14.42
CA LYS A 487 16.54 -13.64 14.63
C LYS A 487 17.75 -14.51 14.25
N ASN A 488 17.81 -15.72 14.77
CA ASN A 488 18.91 -16.64 14.52
C ASN A 488 19.00 -17.07 13.06
N ALA A 489 17.86 -17.32 12.40
CA ALA A 489 17.82 -17.67 10.97
C ALA A 489 18.37 -16.53 10.11
N ILE A 490 18.03 -15.28 10.41
CA ILE A 490 18.57 -14.12 9.71
C ILE A 490 20.07 -13.97 9.95
N MET A 491 20.52 -14.04 11.21
CA MET A 491 21.94 -13.91 11.55
C MET A 491 22.79 -15.02 10.90
N GLN A 492 22.25 -16.24 10.78
CA GLN A 492 22.91 -17.35 10.10
C GLN A 492 23.02 -17.12 8.59
N TRP A 493 22.00 -16.61 7.95
CA TRP A 493 22.03 -16.28 6.52
C TRP A 493 23.01 -15.14 6.18
N LEU A 494 23.24 -14.23 7.11
CA LEU A 494 24.18 -13.11 6.96
C LEU A 494 25.64 -13.47 7.25
N LYS A 495 25.93 -14.65 7.77
CA LYS A 495 27.32 -15.13 8.01
C LYS A 495 28.00 -15.48 6.69
#